data_54e6e9d89d2dc09b69f1d911129a8778
#
_entry.id   54e6e9d89d2dc09b69f1d911129a8778
#
_cell.length_a   1.000
_cell.length_b   1.000
_cell.length_c   1.000
_cell.angle_alpha   90.00
_cell.angle_beta   90.00
_cell.angle_gamma   90.00
#
_symmetry.space_group_name_H-M   'P 1'
#
loop_
_entity.id
_entity.type
_entity.pdbx_description
1 polymer ?
#
loop_
_entity_poly.entity_id
_entity_poly.type
_entity_poly.pdbx_seq_one_letter_code
_entity_poly.pdbx_strand_id
1 'polypeptide(L)'
;PDFNWTQLEVAKQSYGLPDKVIWYERPFLKTLRQFAAGQGWLAKENNIKKYLNKWGINCPIEYIDHHESHAAYGYYTSGFQDATIICIDSIGEFETFTIWNGTGTQIKKVYRQKYPHSIGLFYSAMTQRCGLKANAEEYILSDYAIKGDRYAYLDAIEKDFTDQKMLKSGFWQVRFKENLHRGCNWWKPELQSEKELIDIGASTQEAFERMMMRISTS
;
A
#
# COMPACT_ATOMS: atom_id res chain seq x y z
N PRO A 1 -7.36 -11.97 -5.33
CA PRO A 1 -7.57 -11.03 -6.41
C PRO A 1 -8.11 -11.80 -7.59
N ASP A 2 -9.27 -11.37 -8.08
CA ASP A 2 -9.84 -11.94 -9.28
C ASP A 2 -9.01 -11.44 -10.46
N PHE A 3 -8.34 -12.36 -11.12
CA PHE A 3 -7.62 -12.08 -12.35
C PHE A 3 -8.59 -11.56 -13.40
N ASN A 4 -8.21 -10.57 -14.15
CA ASN A 4 -8.99 -10.14 -15.31
C ASN A 4 -8.82 -11.19 -16.43
N TRP A 5 -9.74 -12.15 -16.47
CA TRP A 5 -9.75 -13.29 -17.41
C TRP A 5 -9.72 -12.86 -18.87
N THR A 6 -10.44 -11.79 -19.17
CA THR A 6 -10.50 -11.26 -20.53
C THR A 6 -9.10 -10.84 -21.00
N GLN A 7 -8.33 -10.15 -20.15
CA GLN A 7 -6.96 -9.75 -20.49
C GLN A 7 -6.04 -10.96 -20.65
N LEU A 8 -6.15 -11.98 -19.79
CA LEU A 8 -5.35 -13.19 -19.91
C LEU A 8 -5.66 -13.97 -21.20
N GLU A 9 -6.94 -14.13 -21.55
CA GLU A 9 -7.33 -14.80 -22.78
C GLU A 9 -6.87 -14.02 -24.02
N VAL A 10 -7.00 -12.70 -24.04
CA VAL A 10 -6.47 -11.86 -25.11
C VAL A 10 -4.96 -12.01 -25.23
N ALA A 11 -4.22 -12.02 -24.12
CA ALA A 11 -2.78 -12.21 -24.12
C ALA A 11 -2.39 -13.60 -24.67
N LYS A 12 -3.09 -14.67 -24.26
CA LYS A 12 -2.87 -16.03 -24.77
C LYS A 12 -3.16 -16.14 -26.26
N GLN A 13 -4.22 -15.50 -26.76
CA GLN A 13 -4.54 -15.49 -28.18
C GLN A 13 -3.52 -14.73 -29.02
N SER A 14 -2.98 -13.63 -28.48
CA SER A 14 -2.03 -12.76 -29.20
C SER A 14 -0.60 -13.28 -29.15
N TYR A 15 -0.18 -13.87 -28.04
CA TYR A 15 1.23 -14.20 -27.77
C TYR A 15 1.48 -15.68 -27.44
N GLY A 16 0.42 -16.50 -27.33
CA GLY A 16 0.52 -17.90 -26.89
C GLY A 16 0.66 -18.06 -25.38
N LEU A 17 1.07 -19.26 -24.95
CA LEU A 17 1.33 -19.53 -23.53
C LEU A 17 2.70 -18.98 -23.14
N PRO A 18 2.84 -18.45 -21.90
CA PRO A 18 4.13 -17.92 -21.46
C PRO A 18 5.15 -19.04 -21.19
N ASP A 19 6.42 -18.78 -21.49
CA ASP A 19 7.54 -19.63 -21.12
C ASP A 19 7.91 -19.55 -19.64
N LYS A 20 7.59 -18.43 -19.00
CA LYS A 20 7.81 -18.17 -17.57
C LYS A 20 6.77 -17.19 -17.03
N VAL A 21 6.37 -17.37 -15.79
CA VAL A 21 5.58 -16.40 -15.02
C VAL A 21 6.46 -15.74 -13.96
N ILE A 22 6.43 -14.41 -13.91
CA ILE A 22 6.97 -13.64 -12.79
C ILE A 22 5.79 -13.25 -11.90
N TRP A 23 5.85 -13.70 -10.64
CA TRP A 23 4.79 -13.42 -9.67
C TRP A 23 5.24 -12.41 -8.63
N TYR A 24 4.44 -11.40 -8.41
CA TYR A 24 4.74 -10.17 -7.64
C TYR A 24 4.74 -10.33 -6.11
N GLU A 25 4.59 -11.54 -5.57
CA GLU A 25 4.51 -11.79 -4.13
C GLU A 25 5.02 -13.19 -3.82
N ARG A 26 5.78 -13.34 -2.74
CA ARG A 26 6.26 -14.65 -2.28
C ARG A 26 5.20 -15.35 -1.42
N PRO A 27 4.59 -16.46 -1.84
CA PRO A 27 3.48 -17.11 -1.15
C PRO A 27 3.80 -17.49 0.31
N PHE A 28 5.05 -17.89 0.58
CA PHE A 28 5.49 -18.25 1.92
C PHE A 28 5.47 -17.04 2.86
N LEU A 29 6.02 -15.91 2.45
CA LEU A 29 6.03 -14.68 3.24
C LEU A 29 4.62 -14.14 3.46
N LYS A 30 3.77 -14.23 2.46
CA LYS A 30 2.34 -13.88 2.57
C LYS A 30 1.65 -14.73 3.62
N THR A 31 1.83 -16.05 3.59
CA THR A 31 1.25 -16.98 4.55
C THR A 31 1.74 -16.68 5.97
N LEU A 32 3.04 -16.43 6.14
CA LEU A 32 3.63 -16.09 7.43
C LEU A 32 3.05 -14.77 7.98
N ARG A 33 2.89 -13.77 7.13
CA ARG A 33 2.26 -12.50 7.50
C ARG A 33 0.80 -12.68 7.92
N GLN A 34 0.02 -13.44 7.14
CA GLN A 34 -1.39 -13.73 7.45
C GLN A 34 -1.52 -14.42 8.81
N PHE A 35 -0.62 -15.34 9.12
CA PHE A 35 -0.56 -15.98 10.43
C PHE A 35 -0.24 -14.96 11.54
N ALA A 36 0.81 -14.14 11.37
CA ALA A 36 1.20 -13.11 12.34
C ALA A 36 0.09 -12.05 12.55
N ALA A 37 -0.73 -11.80 11.54
CA ALA A 37 -1.88 -10.89 11.61
C ALA A 37 -3.17 -11.55 12.16
N GLY A 38 -3.12 -12.85 12.53
CA GLY A 38 -4.29 -13.58 13.04
C GLY A 38 -5.35 -13.92 11.99
N GLN A 39 -4.98 -13.92 10.70
CA GLN A 39 -5.88 -14.18 9.58
C GLN A 39 -6.00 -15.68 9.20
N GLY A 40 -5.41 -16.57 9.99
CA GLY A 40 -5.44 -18.01 9.77
C GLY A 40 -4.17 -18.57 9.10
N TRP A 41 -3.97 -19.91 9.26
CA TRP A 41 -2.74 -20.61 8.85
C TRP A 41 -2.79 -21.20 7.44
N LEU A 42 -3.97 -21.48 6.89
CA LEU A 42 -4.15 -22.27 5.68
C LEU A 42 -4.95 -21.52 4.60
N ALA A 43 -4.37 -20.47 4.04
CA ALA A 43 -4.94 -19.91 2.80
C ALA A 43 -4.57 -20.83 1.62
N LYS A 44 -5.45 -21.75 1.25
CA LYS A 44 -5.33 -22.58 0.02
C LYS A 44 -5.13 -21.72 -1.24
N GLU A 45 -5.49 -20.46 -1.15
CA GLU A 45 -5.38 -19.42 -2.18
C GLU A 45 -3.94 -19.00 -2.45
N ASN A 46 -3.00 -19.27 -1.53
CA ASN A 46 -1.59 -18.94 -1.71
C ASN A 46 -0.84 -19.96 -2.60
N ASN A 47 -1.50 -21.00 -3.11
CA ASN A 47 -0.87 -21.94 -4.03
C ASN A 47 -0.97 -21.43 -5.48
N ILE A 48 -0.03 -20.57 -5.86
CA ILE A 48 0.01 -19.92 -7.16
C ILE A 48 0.12 -20.91 -8.31
N LYS A 49 0.90 -21.98 -8.15
CA LYS A 49 1.00 -23.04 -9.17
C LYS A 49 -0.35 -23.69 -9.44
N LYS A 50 -1.09 -24.08 -8.39
CA LYS A 50 -2.42 -24.65 -8.53
C LYS A 50 -3.40 -23.66 -9.16
N TYR A 51 -3.26 -22.38 -8.82
CA TYR A 51 -4.08 -21.32 -9.39
C TYR A 51 -3.83 -21.15 -10.89
N LEU A 52 -2.58 -21.03 -11.33
CA LEU A 52 -2.21 -20.88 -12.74
C LEU A 52 -2.56 -22.11 -13.57
N ASN A 53 -2.41 -23.32 -13.00
CA ASN A 53 -2.77 -24.56 -13.68
C ASN A 53 -4.25 -24.63 -14.09
N LYS A 54 -5.16 -24.01 -13.32
CA LYS A 54 -6.59 -23.93 -13.68
C LYS A 54 -6.82 -23.19 -15.00
N TRP A 55 -5.86 -22.39 -15.41
CA TRP A 55 -5.90 -21.54 -16.60
C TRP A 55 -4.98 -22.04 -17.72
N GLY A 56 -4.51 -23.27 -17.58
CA GLY A 56 -3.64 -23.91 -18.55
C GLY A 56 -2.20 -23.39 -18.57
N ILE A 57 -1.79 -22.61 -17.56
CA ILE A 57 -0.43 -22.08 -17.45
C ILE A 57 0.40 -23.02 -16.57
N ASN A 58 1.32 -23.77 -17.19
CA ASN A 58 2.14 -24.82 -16.57
C ASN A 58 3.65 -24.58 -16.77
N CYS A 59 4.08 -23.33 -16.77
CA CYS A 59 5.49 -22.96 -16.91
C CYS A 59 6.16 -22.66 -15.55
N PRO A 60 7.49 -22.50 -15.50
CA PRO A 60 8.20 -22.09 -14.31
C PRO A 60 7.70 -20.75 -13.76
N ILE A 61 7.66 -20.63 -12.40
CA ILE A 61 7.24 -19.43 -11.69
C ILE A 61 8.46 -18.89 -10.94
N GLU A 62 8.79 -17.64 -11.19
CA GLU A 62 9.77 -16.86 -10.43
C GLU A 62 9.02 -15.87 -9.53
N TYR A 63 9.44 -15.76 -8.27
CA TYR A 63 8.82 -14.86 -7.30
C TYR A 63 9.73 -13.68 -7.02
N ILE A 64 9.18 -12.47 -7.09
CA ILE A 64 9.87 -11.23 -6.74
C ILE A 64 9.21 -10.59 -5.53
N ASP A 65 9.92 -9.67 -4.87
CA ASP A 65 9.37 -8.87 -3.76
C ASP A 65 8.19 -8.02 -4.26
N HIS A 66 7.15 -7.89 -3.43
CA HIS A 66 5.97 -7.11 -3.74
C HIS A 66 6.32 -5.65 -4.10
N HIS A 67 7.08 -4.97 -3.24
CA HIS A 67 7.51 -3.59 -3.50
C HIS A 67 8.51 -3.47 -4.65
N GLU A 68 9.29 -4.50 -4.93
CA GLU A 68 10.16 -4.53 -6.11
C GLU A 68 9.32 -4.53 -7.39
N SER A 69 8.20 -5.27 -7.43
CA SER A 69 7.31 -5.27 -8.57
C SER A 69 6.67 -3.91 -8.83
N HIS A 70 6.26 -3.20 -7.76
CA HIS A 70 5.76 -1.83 -7.86
C HIS A 70 6.82 -0.86 -8.36
N ALA A 71 8.04 -0.93 -7.81
CA ALA A 71 9.14 -0.07 -8.22
C ALA A 71 9.53 -0.31 -9.68
N ALA A 72 9.63 -1.58 -10.09
CA ALA A 72 9.93 -1.95 -11.46
C ALA A 72 8.86 -1.45 -12.44
N TYR A 73 7.58 -1.66 -12.12
CA TYR A 73 6.50 -1.17 -12.95
C TYR A 73 6.55 0.36 -13.10
N GLY A 74 6.64 1.09 -11.99
CA GLY A 74 6.67 2.55 -12.02
C GLY A 74 7.88 3.08 -12.80
N TYR A 75 9.07 2.52 -12.56
CA TYR A 75 10.30 3.01 -13.18
C TYR A 75 10.40 2.69 -14.67
N TYR A 76 10.25 1.42 -15.06
CA TYR A 76 10.44 1.00 -16.45
C TYR A 76 9.35 1.49 -17.41
N THR A 77 8.18 1.90 -16.87
CA THR A 77 7.12 2.50 -17.70
C THR A 77 7.14 4.03 -17.71
N SER A 78 7.95 4.67 -16.84
CA SER A 78 7.98 6.14 -16.72
C SER A 78 8.73 6.85 -17.83
N GLY A 79 9.69 6.16 -18.49
CA GLY A 79 10.61 6.76 -19.48
C GLY A 79 11.80 7.53 -18.86
N PHE A 80 11.88 7.64 -17.53
CA PHE A 80 13.04 8.26 -16.85
C PHE A 80 14.27 7.37 -16.91
N GLN A 81 15.45 7.96 -17.11
CA GLN A 81 16.74 7.26 -17.05
C GLN A 81 17.30 7.21 -15.63
N ASP A 82 17.03 8.25 -14.83
CA ASP A 82 17.38 8.36 -13.43
C ASP A 82 16.16 8.84 -12.66
N ALA A 83 15.81 8.14 -11.57
CA ALA A 83 14.66 8.48 -10.76
C ALA A 83 14.78 7.97 -9.32
N THR A 84 14.23 8.73 -8.38
CA THR A 84 13.85 8.20 -7.07
C THR A 84 12.44 7.64 -7.17
N ILE A 85 12.27 6.37 -6.76
CA ILE A 85 10.98 5.67 -6.82
C ILE A 85 10.48 5.48 -5.40
N ILE A 86 9.26 5.94 -5.14
CA ILE A 86 8.60 5.82 -3.85
C ILE A 86 7.44 4.84 -4.00
N CYS A 87 7.48 3.73 -3.23
CA CYS A 87 6.40 2.75 -3.19
C CYS A 87 5.74 2.78 -1.81
N ILE A 88 4.43 3.05 -1.78
CA ILE A 88 3.62 3.06 -0.57
C ILE A 88 2.46 2.10 -0.75
N ASP A 89 2.29 1.21 0.22
CA ASP A 89 1.23 0.20 0.22
C ASP A 89 0.62 0.07 1.63
N SER A 90 -0.49 -0.60 1.73
CA SER A 90 -1.03 -1.01 3.02
C SER A 90 -0.11 -2.02 3.69
N ILE A 91 0.12 -3.16 3.03
CA ILE A 91 1.12 -4.16 3.43
C ILE A 91 1.48 -5.02 2.20
N GLY A 92 2.68 -4.86 1.66
CA GLY A 92 3.26 -5.75 0.66
C GLY A 92 4.23 -6.74 1.30
N GLU A 93 3.82 -8.00 1.48
CA GLU A 93 4.51 -8.98 2.33
C GLU A 93 4.67 -8.45 3.76
N PHE A 94 5.81 -7.84 4.12
CA PHE A 94 6.04 -7.15 5.39
C PHE A 94 6.43 -5.68 5.21
N GLU A 95 6.66 -5.23 3.99
CA GLU A 95 7.00 -3.85 3.68
C GLU A 95 5.73 -3.02 3.48
N THR A 96 5.77 -1.77 3.91
CA THR A 96 4.66 -0.82 3.82
C THR A 96 5.04 0.45 3.09
N PHE A 97 6.35 0.71 3.03
CA PHE A 97 6.93 1.85 2.37
C PHE A 97 8.38 1.54 1.99
N THR A 98 8.75 1.82 0.75
CA THR A 98 10.13 1.65 0.25
C THR A 98 10.53 2.80 -0.67
N ILE A 99 11.83 3.12 -0.65
CA ILE A 99 12.44 4.07 -1.58
C ILE A 99 13.50 3.32 -2.38
N TRP A 100 13.55 3.59 -3.67
CA TRP A 100 14.49 2.98 -4.61
C TRP A 100 15.15 4.06 -5.46
N ASN A 101 16.37 3.81 -5.88
CA ASN A 101 17.04 4.56 -6.94
C ASN A 101 16.98 3.75 -8.23
N GLY A 102 16.46 4.35 -9.28
CA GLY A 102 16.51 3.84 -10.64
C GLY A 102 17.62 4.55 -11.42
N THR A 103 18.44 3.78 -12.13
CA THR A 103 19.50 4.31 -13.01
C THR A 103 19.67 3.38 -14.20
N GLY A 104 19.39 3.86 -15.40
CA GLY A 104 19.45 3.09 -16.64
C GLY A 104 18.52 1.88 -16.61
N THR A 105 19.05 0.67 -16.56
CA THR A 105 18.27 -0.58 -16.49
C THR A 105 18.21 -1.20 -15.10
N GLN A 106 18.67 -0.49 -14.07
CA GLN A 106 18.75 -1.04 -12.71
C GLN A 106 17.91 -0.24 -11.73
N ILE A 107 17.28 -0.95 -10.79
CA ILE A 107 16.66 -0.36 -9.62
C ILE A 107 17.30 -0.92 -8.35
N LYS A 108 17.54 -0.08 -7.36
CA LYS A 108 18.15 -0.46 -6.08
C LYS A 108 17.36 0.10 -4.91
N LYS A 109 16.91 -0.79 -4.02
CA LYS A 109 16.24 -0.40 -2.76
C LYS A 109 17.23 0.31 -1.84
N VAL A 110 16.90 1.53 -1.42
CA VAL A 110 17.73 2.36 -0.53
C VAL A 110 17.13 2.55 0.85
N TYR A 111 15.80 2.43 0.96
CA TYR A 111 15.09 2.51 2.25
C TYR A 111 13.90 1.55 2.27
N ARG A 112 13.55 1.07 3.47
CA ARG A 112 12.33 0.29 3.72
C ARG A 112 11.75 0.55 5.10
N GLN A 113 10.44 0.61 5.17
CA GLN A 113 9.66 0.58 6.40
C GLN A 113 8.77 -0.65 6.40
N LYS A 114 8.55 -1.22 7.59
CA LYS A 114 7.81 -2.47 7.75
C LYS A 114 6.56 -2.28 8.59
N TYR A 115 5.63 -3.19 8.41
CA TYR A 115 4.50 -3.41 9.31
C TYR A 115 4.96 -3.45 10.79
N PRO A 116 4.22 -2.87 11.76
CA PRO A 116 2.86 -2.33 11.63
C PRO A 116 2.77 -0.86 11.16
N HIS A 117 3.88 -0.19 10.91
CA HIS A 117 3.91 1.22 10.55
C HIS A 117 3.59 1.38 9.06
N SER A 118 2.35 1.75 8.74
CA SER A 118 1.88 1.86 7.35
C SER A 118 1.04 3.10 7.13
N ILE A 119 1.46 3.93 6.18
CA ILE A 119 0.70 5.11 5.72
C ILE A 119 -0.60 4.65 5.02
N GLY A 120 -0.54 3.57 4.24
CA GLY A 120 -1.72 3.01 3.58
C GLY A 120 -2.76 2.48 4.59
N LEU A 121 -2.33 1.75 5.63
CA LEU A 121 -3.24 1.32 6.69
C LEU A 121 -3.82 2.49 7.49
N PHE A 122 -3.05 3.56 7.72
CA PHE A 122 -3.56 4.76 8.34
C PHE A 122 -4.70 5.37 7.51
N TYR A 123 -4.48 5.52 6.21
CA TYR A 123 -5.48 6.09 5.31
C TYR A 123 -6.75 5.22 5.26
N SER A 124 -6.61 3.90 5.12
CA SER A 124 -7.74 2.96 5.14
C SER A 124 -8.48 2.93 6.49
N ALA A 125 -7.76 3.04 7.61
CA ALA A 125 -8.38 3.11 8.94
C ALA A 125 -9.20 4.39 9.11
N MET A 126 -8.71 5.54 8.62
CA MET A 126 -9.43 6.80 8.65
C MET A 126 -10.62 6.80 7.67
N THR A 127 -10.50 6.13 6.52
CA THR A 127 -11.63 5.86 5.62
C THR A 127 -12.75 5.14 6.34
N GLN A 128 -12.42 4.06 7.05
CA GLN A 128 -13.40 3.32 7.87
C GLN A 128 -13.97 4.20 9.00
N ARG A 129 -13.14 5.02 9.65
CA ARG A 129 -13.56 5.94 10.70
C ARG A 129 -14.60 6.96 10.22
N CYS A 130 -14.50 7.38 8.96
CA CYS A 130 -15.48 8.26 8.32
C CYS A 130 -16.73 7.53 7.81
N GLY A 131 -16.94 6.26 8.17
CA GLY A 131 -18.10 5.47 7.76
C GLY A 131 -18.02 4.93 6.32
N LEU A 132 -16.87 5.07 5.67
CA LEU A 132 -16.63 4.59 4.31
C LEU A 132 -16.02 3.17 4.32
N LYS A 133 -16.07 2.49 3.18
CA LYS A 133 -15.56 1.15 3.02
C LYS A 133 -14.07 1.17 2.73
N ALA A 134 -13.26 0.72 3.70
CA ALA A 134 -11.82 0.56 3.55
C ALA A 134 -11.47 -0.38 2.37
N ASN A 135 -10.40 -0.08 1.65
CA ASN A 135 -9.93 -0.72 0.42
C ASN A 135 -10.90 -0.63 -0.78
N ALA A 136 -11.83 0.34 -0.77
CA ALA A 136 -12.76 0.55 -1.87
C ALA A 136 -13.19 2.02 -2.03
N GLU A 137 -13.27 2.79 -0.94
CA GLU A 137 -13.85 4.15 -0.95
C GLU A 137 -12.88 5.22 -0.45
N GLU A 138 -11.57 4.94 -0.49
CA GLU A 138 -10.52 5.91 -0.16
C GLU A 138 -10.58 7.15 -1.06
N TYR A 139 -11.03 7.01 -2.29
CA TYR A 139 -11.21 8.13 -3.21
C TYR A 139 -12.29 9.12 -2.73
N ILE A 140 -13.34 8.62 -2.04
CA ILE A 140 -14.36 9.49 -1.42
C ILE A 140 -13.75 10.28 -0.25
N LEU A 141 -12.89 9.62 0.55
CA LEU A 141 -12.18 10.31 1.62
C LEU A 141 -11.29 11.44 1.08
N SER A 142 -10.61 11.21 -0.05
CA SER A 142 -9.80 12.26 -0.69
C SER A 142 -10.63 13.45 -1.18
N ASP A 143 -11.87 13.22 -1.64
CA ASP A 143 -12.80 14.28 -2.05
C ASP A 143 -13.24 15.17 -0.87
N TYR A 144 -13.20 14.65 0.36
CA TYR A 144 -13.50 15.44 1.55
C TYR A 144 -12.51 16.58 1.76
N ALA A 145 -11.29 16.49 1.23
CA ALA A 145 -10.31 17.57 1.26
C ALA A 145 -10.78 18.86 0.54
N ILE A 146 -11.72 18.74 -0.40
CA ILE A 146 -12.30 19.88 -1.14
C ILE A 146 -13.49 20.47 -0.38
N LYS A 147 -14.19 19.65 0.42
CA LYS A 147 -15.48 20.01 1.06
C LYS A 147 -15.33 20.39 2.53
N GLY A 148 -14.31 19.87 3.21
CA GLY A 148 -14.10 20.00 4.64
C GLY A 148 -13.00 20.98 5.04
N ASP A 149 -12.92 21.24 6.34
CA ASP A 149 -11.81 21.97 6.93
C ASP A 149 -10.61 21.06 7.15
N ARG A 150 -9.54 21.26 6.37
CA ARG A 150 -8.32 20.47 6.40
C ARG A 150 -7.55 20.56 7.73
N TYR A 151 -7.83 21.58 8.54
CA TYR A 151 -7.10 21.84 9.77
C TYR A 151 -7.91 21.56 11.04
N ALA A 152 -9.22 21.29 10.92
CA ALA A 152 -10.12 21.11 12.06
C ALA A 152 -9.64 20.02 13.05
N TYR A 153 -9.09 18.91 12.54
CA TYR A 153 -8.62 17.79 13.35
C TYR A 153 -7.15 17.41 13.11
N LEU A 154 -6.42 18.19 12.29
CA LEU A 154 -5.07 17.87 11.87
C LEU A 154 -4.10 17.67 13.03
N ASP A 155 -4.06 18.61 13.98
CA ASP A 155 -3.17 18.53 15.14
C ASP A 155 -3.49 17.31 16.02
N ALA A 156 -4.77 16.98 16.16
CA ALA A 156 -5.21 15.79 16.90
C ALA A 156 -4.78 14.50 16.17
N ILE A 157 -4.94 14.45 14.84
CA ILE A 157 -4.50 13.32 14.03
C ILE A 157 -2.98 13.14 14.11
N GLU A 158 -2.19 14.19 13.89
CA GLU A 158 -0.74 14.11 13.98
C GLU A 158 -0.30 13.69 15.39
N LYS A 159 -0.89 14.29 16.43
CA LYS A 159 -0.57 13.98 17.82
C LYS A 159 -0.94 12.55 18.21
N ASP A 160 -2.13 12.08 17.85
CA ASP A 160 -2.66 10.81 18.38
C ASP A 160 -2.16 9.60 17.58
N PHE A 161 -1.92 9.74 16.28
CA PHE A 161 -1.56 8.61 15.41
C PHE A 161 -0.08 8.52 15.07
N THR A 162 0.65 9.64 14.96
CA THR A 162 1.98 9.61 14.35
C THR A 162 3.10 10.00 15.31
N ASP A 163 4.26 9.35 15.09
CA ASP A 163 5.57 9.74 15.60
C ASP A 163 6.52 9.79 14.38
N GLN A 164 6.80 10.99 13.91
CA GLN A 164 7.61 11.22 12.71
C GLN A 164 8.97 11.75 13.09
N LYS A 165 10.02 11.17 12.50
CA LYS A 165 11.38 11.63 12.72
C LYS A 165 12.28 11.49 11.52
N MET A 166 13.24 12.38 11.39
CA MET A 166 14.36 12.25 10.47
C MET A 166 15.35 11.22 11.03
N LEU A 167 15.69 10.21 10.22
CA LEU A 167 16.73 9.25 10.55
C LEU A 167 18.12 9.82 10.23
N LYS A 168 19.17 9.23 10.84
CA LYS A 168 20.57 9.59 10.53
C LYS A 168 20.93 9.36 9.05
N SER A 169 20.20 8.47 8.36
CA SER A 169 20.34 8.21 6.93
C SER A 169 19.77 9.33 6.04
N GLY A 170 19.12 10.33 6.61
CA GLY A 170 18.45 11.40 5.86
C GLY A 170 17.00 11.12 5.50
N PHE A 171 16.50 9.88 5.68
CA PHE A 171 15.12 9.54 5.36
C PHE A 171 14.16 9.84 6.52
N TRP A 172 12.96 10.31 6.20
CA TRP A 172 11.87 10.43 7.15
C TRP A 172 11.26 9.06 7.46
N GLN A 173 11.18 8.73 8.76
CA GLN A 173 10.44 7.58 9.24
C GLN A 173 9.10 8.04 9.81
N VAL A 174 8.01 7.52 9.26
CA VAL A 174 6.66 7.73 9.78
C VAL A 174 6.27 6.50 10.60
N ARG A 175 6.27 6.64 11.92
CA ARG A 175 5.83 5.59 12.84
C ARG A 175 4.42 5.89 13.30
N PHE A 176 3.58 4.87 13.38
CA PHE A 176 2.26 4.97 13.95
C PHE A 176 2.28 4.43 15.38
N LYS A 177 1.60 5.12 16.29
CA LYS A 177 1.56 4.77 17.71
C LYS A 177 0.76 3.50 17.94
N GLU A 178 -0.22 3.24 17.06
CA GLU A 178 -1.12 2.09 17.12
C GLU A 178 -1.02 1.24 15.84
N ASN A 179 -1.39 -0.04 15.97
CA ASN A 179 -1.54 -0.91 14.83
C ASN A 179 -2.92 -0.70 14.17
N LEU A 180 -2.95 -0.01 13.06
CA LEU A 180 -4.17 0.42 12.37
C LEU A 180 -4.77 -0.64 11.43
N HIS A 181 -4.25 -1.87 11.45
CA HIS A 181 -4.77 -2.97 10.60
C HIS A 181 -6.25 -3.30 10.86
N ARG A 182 -6.76 -3.01 12.06
CA ARG A 182 -8.15 -3.24 12.44
C ARG A 182 -9.01 -1.97 12.42
N GLY A 183 -8.50 -0.89 11.82
CA GLY A 183 -9.18 0.40 11.81
C GLY A 183 -8.94 1.21 13.08
N CYS A 184 -9.61 2.35 13.17
CA CYS A 184 -9.49 3.29 14.29
C CYS A 184 -10.85 3.89 14.74
N ASN A 185 -11.93 3.10 14.69
CA ASN A 185 -13.28 3.56 15.11
C ASN A 185 -13.35 3.97 16.58
N TRP A 186 -12.35 3.60 17.39
CA TRP A 186 -12.18 4.04 18.77
C TRP A 186 -11.78 5.52 18.90
N TRP A 187 -11.22 6.11 17.83
CA TRP A 187 -10.76 7.49 17.86
C TRP A 187 -11.93 8.45 17.68
N LYS A 188 -12.16 9.30 18.70
CA LYS A 188 -13.22 10.33 18.74
C LYS A 188 -14.60 9.81 18.28
N PRO A 189 -15.11 8.69 18.86
CA PRO A 189 -16.33 8.02 18.40
C PRO A 189 -17.58 8.89 18.53
N GLU A 190 -17.52 9.97 19.29
CA GLU A 190 -18.57 10.96 19.48
C GLU A 190 -18.83 11.83 18.24
N LEU A 191 -17.83 12.00 17.37
CA LEU A 191 -17.94 12.81 16.17
C LEU A 191 -18.62 12.00 15.05
N GLN A 192 -19.89 12.24 14.79
CA GLN A 192 -20.71 11.43 13.87
C GLN A 192 -21.52 12.27 12.89
N SER A 193 -21.59 13.61 13.05
CA SER A 193 -22.29 14.44 12.08
C SER A 193 -21.58 14.41 10.72
N GLU A 194 -22.32 14.55 9.64
CA GLU A 194 -21.78 14.58 8.29
C GLU A 194 -20.65 15.60 8.15
N LYS A 195 -20.84 16.81 8.72
CA LYS A 195 -19.79 17.83 8.71
C LYS A 195 -18.51 17.37 9.41
N GLU A 196 -18.62 16.78 10.61
CA GLU A 196 -17.45 16.29 11.35
C GLU A 196 -16.71 15.18 10.60
N LEU A 197 -17.42 14.25 9.97
CA LEU A 197 -16.82 13.18 9.18
C LEU A 197 -16.10 13.73 7.94
N ILE A 198 -16.66 14.74 7.28
CA ILE A 198 -16.04 15.43 6.15
C ILE A 198 -14.78 16.18 6.64
N ASP A 199 -14.82 16.88 7.75
CA ASP A 199 -13.69 17.61 8.32
C ASP A 199 -12.57 16.63 8.79
N ILE A 200 -12.93 15.48 9.34
CA ILE A 200 -11.97 14.39 9.67
C ILE A 200 -11.28 13.89 8.40
N GLY A 201 -12.04 13.62 7.34
CA GLY A 201 -11.50 13.18 6.06
C GLY A 201 -10.57 14.21 5.44
N ALA A 202 -10.96 15.48 5.44
CA ALA A 202 -10.15 16.60 4.96
C ALA A 202 -8.84 16.76 5.75
N SER A 203 -8.90 16.65 7.07
CA SER A 203 -7.72 16.69 7.95
C SER A 203 -6.83 15.46 7.77
N THR A 204 -7.40 14.29 7.47
CA THR A 204 -6.66 13.07 7.14
C THR A 204 -5.86 13.24 5.85
N GLN A 205 -6.47 13.82 4.83
CA GLN A 205 -5.79 14.10 3.56
C GLN A 205 -4.64 15.09 3.76
N GLU A 206 -4.83 16.15 4.54
CA GLU A 206 -3.75 17.09 4.89
C GLU A 206 -2.60 16.39 5.62
N ALA A 207 -2.89 15.56 6.60
CA ALA A 207 -1.87 14.79 7.32
C ALA A 207 -1.10 13.87 6.38
N PHE A 208 -1.79 13.18 5.46
CA PHE A 208 -1.18 12.33 4.44
C PHE A 208 -0.26 13.14 3.52
N GLU A 209 -0.72 14.27 2.98
CA GLU A 209 0.06 15.13 2.10
C GLU A 209 1.33 15.64 2.80
N ARG A 210 1.25 16.03 4.07
CA ARG A 210 2.42 16.44 4.88
C ARG A 210 3.43 15.31 5.04
N MET A 211 2.96 14.08 5.29
CA MET A 211 3.85 12.91 5.35
C MET A 211 4.55 12.70 4.01
N MET A 212 3.81 12.79 2.90
CA MET A 212 4.36 12.62 1.56
C MET A 212 5.39 13.70 1.21
N MET A 213 5.10 14.96 1.52
CA MET A 213 6.04 16.07 1.30
C MET A 213 7.34 15.89 2.08
N ARG A 214 7.27 15.47 3.34
CA ARG A 214 8.47 15.19 4.14
C ARG A 214 9.30 14.04 3.57
N ILE A 215 8.65 12.98 3.09
CA ILE A 215 9.31 11.83 2.47
C ILE A 215 9.99 12.23 1.16
N SER A 216 9.33 13.00 0.32
CA SER A 216 9.84 13.37 -1.01
C SER A 216 10.97 14.40 -0.97
N THR A 217 11.13 15.11 0.14
CA THR A 217 12.20 16.11 0.35
C THR A 217 13.39 15.58 1.16
N SER A 218 13.40 14.30 1.51
CA SER A 218 14.46 13.64 2.27
C SER A 218 15.55 12.99 1.42
#